data_149214c6faccb5798398038e48b6d520
#
_entry.id   149214c6faccb5798398038e48b6d520
#
_cell.length_a   1.000
_cell.length_b   1.000
_cell.length_c   1.000
_cell.angle_alpha   90.00
_cell.angle_beta   90.00
_cell.angle_gamma   90.00
#
_symmetry.space_group_name_H-M   'P 1'
#
loop_
_entity.id
_entity.type
_entity.pdbx_description
1 polymer ?
#
loop_
_entity_poly.entity_id
_entity_poly.type
_entity_poly.pdbx_seq_one_letter_code
_entity_poly.pdbx_strand_id
1 'polypeptide(L)'
;MFKAINTRKIYLVRHCKPQVQDGTHLCIGKKDVPLSDKGREQALQLVKYFSNYDINGIYSSPLKRAKETAEIVAGKEYNVVTKSDFSELDVGKWDGLSFDEVKQRYPKEYEERGNNLENYIVEGGESMAMCRKRAMAEMYKTINESAGDIVIVAHAGVIRTILSSLLGISMNKTFNYKIDYGSISILNYDEKILKPHEIGLSILK
;
A
#
# COMPACT_ATOMS: atom_id res chain seq x y z
N MET A 1 -18.45 -27.54 -22.15
CA MET A 1 -17.24 -27.65 -21.34
C MET A 1 -16.98 -26.27 -20.76
N PHE A 2 -17.38 -25.98 -19.52
CA PHE A 2 -17.11 -24.69 -18.87
C PHE A 2 -15.61 -24.62 -18.63
N LYS A 3 -14.93 -23.66 -19.28
CA LYS A 3 -13.56 -23.31 -18.96
C LYS A 3 -13.53 -22.92 -17.49
N ALA A 4 -12.78 -23.63 -16.65
CA ALA A 4 -12.55 -23.20 -15.28
C ALA A 4 -11.98 -21.77 -15.35
N ILE A 5 -12.74 -20.80 -14.87
CA ILE A 5 -12.30 -19.41 -14.77
C ILE A 5 -11.23 -19.39 -13.69
N ASN A 6 -9.98 -19.31 -14.11
CA ASN A 6 -8.85 -19.31 -13.18
C ASN A 6 -8.64 -17.87 -12.68
N THR A 7 -9.47 -17.48 -11.71
CA THR A 7 -9.38 -16.16 -11.08
C THR A 7 -8.10 -16.06 -10.29
N ARG A 8 -7.20 -15.16 -10.69
CA ARG A 8 -5.96 -14.85 -9.97
C ARG A 8 -6.26 -13.93 -8.80
N LYS A 9 -5.56 -14.12 -7.69
CA LYS A 9 -5.60 -13.23 -6.54
C LYS A 9 -4.38 -12.30 -6.51
N ILE A 10 -4.64 -11.03 -6.30
CA ILE A 10 -3.62 -10.01 -6.11
C ILE A 10 -3.74 -9.51 -4.67
N TYR A 11 -2.75 -9.81 -3.85
CA TYR A 11 -2.71 -9.44 -2.45
C TYR A 11 -1.99 -8.11 -2.28
N LEU A 12 -2.73 -7.04 -1.98
CA LEU A 12 -2.15 -5.75 -1.60
C LEU A 12 -1.90 -5.72 -0.11
N VAL A 13 -0.65 -5.68 0.29
CA VAL A 13 -0.24 -5.67 1.70
C VAL A 13 0.28 -4.28 2.06
N ARG A 14 -0.29 -3.64 3.08
CA ARG A 14 0.36 -2.49 3.68
C ARG A 14 1.61 -2.99 4.43
N HIS A 15 2.75 -2.32 4.24
CA HIS A 15 3.95 -2.63 5.02
C HIS A 15 3.67 -2.73 6.53
N CYS A 16 4.44 -3.52 7.25
CA CYS A 16 4.36 -3.67 8.70
C CYS A 16 4.84 -2.42 9.44
N LYS A 17 4.71 -2.37 10.78
CA LYS A 17 4.98 -1.19 11.60
C LYS A 17 6.40 -0.66 11.37
N PRO A 18 6.56 0.59 10.90
CA PRO A 18 7.88 1.21 10.73
C PRO A 18 8.48 1.63 12.06
N GLN A 19 9.78 1.87 12.08
CA GLN A 19 10.51 2.40 13.24
C GLN A 19 10.27 3.91 13.35
N VAL A 20 9.20 4.26 14.07
CA VAL A 20 8.85 5.63 14.42
C VAL A 20 8.55 5.72 15.91
N GLN A 21 8.64 6.93 16.46
CA GLN A 21 8.30 7.14 17.87
C GLN A 21 6.85 6.71 18.16
N ASP A 22 6.66 5.90 19.18
CA ASP A 22 5.32 5.46 19.57
C ASP A 22 4.42 6.62 19.97
N GLY A 23 3.14 6.51 19.63
CA GLY A 23 2.13 7.51 19.93
C GLY A 23 2.12 8.71 18.97
N THR A 24 3.04 8.80 18.02
CA THR A 24 3.04 9.89 17.03
C THR A 24 2.42 9.43 15.71
N HIS A 25 1.46 10.21 15.20
CA HIS A 25 0.90 10.02 13.87
C HIS A 25 1.67 10.91 12.88
N LEU A 26 2.73 10.35 12.29
CA LEU A 26 3.57 11.08 11.34
C LEU A 26 3.07 10.97 9.89
N CYS A 27 3.20 12.06 9.16
CA CYS A 27 3.15 12.05 7.70
C CYS A 27 4.46 11.44 7.19
N ILE A 28 4.46 10.17 6.81
CA ILE A 28 5.63 9.49 6.27
C ILE A 28 5.38 9.16 4.81
N GLY A 29 5.89 9.98 3.93
CA GLY A 29 5.84 9.79 2.49
C GLY A 29 7.10 9.09 1.99
N LYS A 30 8.03 9.87 1.46
CA LYS A 30 9.32 9.40 0.90
C LYS A 30 10.39 9.14 1.97
N LYS A 31 10.21 9.65 3.19
CA LYS A 31 11.16 9.38 4.28
C LYS A 31 11.35 7.88 4.46
N ASP A 32 12.60 7.44 4.30
CA ASP A 32 12.94 6.04 4.20
C ASP A 32 13.32 5.44 5.56
N VAL A 33 12.31 5.03 6.31
CA VAL A 33 12.44 4.40 7.63
C VAL A 33 12.34 2.87 7.54
N PRO A 34 13.15 2.11 8.29
CA PRO A 34 13.05 0.64 8.34
C PRO A 34 11.85 0.18 9.16
N LEU A 35 11.63 -1.14 9.26
CA LEU A 35 10.69 -1.73 10.19
C LEU A 35 11.18 -1.59 11.64
N SER A 36 10.25 -1.47 12.57
CA SER A 36 10.48 -1.71 14.00
C SER A 36 10.55 -3.21 14.28
N ASP A 37 11.04 -3.60 15.48
CA ASP A 37 11.05 -5.01 15.90
C ASP A 37 9.63 -5.58 15.87
N LYS A 38 8.64 -4.84 16.37
CA LYS A 38 7.23 -5.21 16.27
C LYS A 38 6.78 -5.35 14.80
N GLY A 39 7.29 -4.53 13.90
CA GLY A 39 7.02 -4.66 12.47
C GLY A 39 7.58 -5.96 11.88
N ARG A 40 8.77 -6.38 12.29
CA ARG A 40 9.35 -7.67 11.88
C ARG A 40 8.54 -8.85 12.40
N GLU A 41 8.09 -8.80 13.66
CA GLU A 41 7.16 -9.80 14.21
C GLU A 41 5.85 -9.89 13.43
N GLN A 42 5.29 -8.74 13.03
CA GLN A 42 4.11 -8.69 12.16
C GLN A 42 4.38 -9.34 10.79
N ALA A 43 5.54 -9.07 10.18
CA ALA A 43 5.91 -9.68 8.92
C ALA A 43 6.04 -11.21 9.01
N LEU A 44 6.51 -11.75 10.13
CA LEU A 44 6.54 -13.21 10.38
C LEU A 44 5.13 -13.82 10.47
N GLN A 45 4.12 -13.06 10.90
CA GLN A 45 2.74 -13.54 10.86
C GLN A 45 2.19 -13.57 9.41
N LEU A 46 2.61 -12.61 8.56
CA LEU A 46 2.32 -12.66 7.13
C LEU A 46 2.94 -13.90 6.46
N VAL A 47 4.16 -14.30 6.83
CA VAL A 47 4.76 -15.57 6.35
C VAL A 47 3.83 -16.75 6.63
N LYS A 48 3.34 -16.88 7.86
CA LYS A 48 2.40 -17.96 8.23
C LYS A 48 1.09 -17.90 7.46
N TYR A 49 0.59 -16.71 7.17
CA TYR A 49 -0.61 -16.53 6.37
C TYR A 49 -0.38 -17.01 4.92
N PHE A 50 0.68 -16.50 4.28
CA PHE A 50 0.97 -16.81 2.88
C PHE A 50 1.46 -18.23 2.64
N SER A 51 1.98 -18.95 3.64
CA SER A 51 2.36 -20.37 3.51
C SER A 51 1.19 -21.30 3.13
N ASN A 52 -0.06 -20.82 3.24
CA ASN A 52 -1.25 -21.56 2.83
C ASN A 52 -1.70 -21.26 1.38
N TYR A 53 -0.96 -20.45 0.64
CA TYR A 53 -1.32 -20.01 -0.71
C TYR A 53 -0.17 -20.26 -1.69
N ASP A 54 -0.51 -20.60 -2.92
CA ASP A 54 0.45 -20.75 -4.02
C ASP A 54 0.77 -19.37 -4.61
N ILE A 55 1.78 -18.71 -4.04
CA ILE A 55 2.23 -17.38 -4.48
C ILE A 55 3.26 -17.53 -5.58
N ASN A 56 3.08 -16.86 -6.71
CA ASN A 56 3.96 -16.94 -7.87
C ASN A 56 4.92 -15.76 -8.01
N GLY A 57 4.75 -14.70 -7.21
CA GLY A 57 5.65 -13.54 -7.23
C GLY A 57 5.40 -12.57 -6.10
N ILE A 58 6.46 -11.91 -5.66
CA ILE A 58 6.41 -10.91 -4.60
C ILE A 58 7.04 -9.61 -5.09
N TYR A 59 6.24 -8.55 -5.04
CA TYR A 59 6.59 -7.21 -5.49
C TYR A 59 6.54 -6.23 -4.32
N SER A 60 7.32 -5.15 -4.40
CA SER A 60 7.39 -4.19 -3.31
C SER A 60 7.68 -2.78 -3.80
N SER A 61 7.18 -1.79 -3.06
CA SER A 61 7.78 -0.46 -3.03
C SER A 61 9.28 -0.54 -2.70
N PRO A 62 10.14 0.33 -3.24
CA PRO A 62 11.56 0.36 -2.90
C PRO A 62 11.85 0.90 -1.48
N LEU A 63 10.87 1.54 -0.83
CA LEU A 63 11.05 2.10 0.51
C LEU A 63 11.29 0.99 1.55
N LYS A 64 12.29 1.17 2.42
CA LYS A 64 12.82 0.15 3.36
C LYS A 64 11.72 -0.61 4.09
N ARG A 65 10.74 0.08 4.70
CA ARG A 65 9.65 -0.55 5.44
C ARG A 65 8.80 -1.52 4.62
N ALA A 66 8.59 -1.22 3.33
CA ALA A 66 7.84 -2.09 2.44
C ALA A 66 8.73 -3.21 1.89
N LYS A 67 9.94 -2.88 1.48
CA LYS A 67 10.93 -3.84 0.98
C LYS A 67 11.27 -4.88 2.04
N GLU A 68 11.59 -4.47 3.26
CA GLU A 68 11.88 -5.37 4.38
C GLU A 68 10.69 -6.27 4.74
N THR A 69 9.44 -5.73 4.72
CA THR A 69 8.24 -6.55 4.88
C THR A 69 8.17 -7.63 3.79
N ALA A 70 8.37 -7.25 2.52
CA ALA A 70 8.32 -8.18 1.40
C ALA A 70 9.44 -9.23 1.45
N GLU A 71 10.66 -8.84 1.82
CA GLU A 71 11.81 -9.75 1.96
C GLU A 71 11.59 -10.80 3.06
N ILE A 72 10.98 -10.40 4.19
CA ILE A 72 10.63 -11.35 5.26
C ILE A 72 9.56 -12.33 4.76
N VAL A 73 8.52 -11.83 4.07
CA VAL A 73 7.46 -12.68 3.49
C VAL A 73 8.01 -13.62 2.43
N ALA A 74 8.95 -13.17 1.61
CA ALA A 74 9.58 -13.95 0.54
C ALA A 74 10.47 -15.08 1.07
N GLY A 75 11.09 -14.88 2.23
CA GLY A 75 12.05 -15.83 2.78
C GLY A 75 13.19 -16.09 1.79
N LYS A 76 13.48 -17.40 1.55
CA LYS A 76 14.48 -17.84 0.57
C LYS A 76 13.84 -18.34 -0.73
N GLU A 77 12.52 -18.39 -0.79
CA GLU A 77 11.77 -19.02 -1.88
C GLU A 77 11.55 -18.08 -3.05
N TYR A 78 11.45 -16.78 -2.77
CA TYR A 78 11.13 -15.77 -3.79
C TYR A 78 12.16 -14.65 -3.84
N ASN A 79 12.41 -14.15 -5.04
CA ASN A 79 13.10 -12.88 -5.24
C ASN A 79 12.08 -11.75 -5.22
N VAL A 80 12.31 -10.75 -4.37
CA VAL A 80 11.46 -9.54 -4.32
C VAL A 80 11.81 -8.61 -5.46
N VAL A 81 10.81 -8.28 -6.29
CA VAL A 81 10.97 -7.31 -7.38
C VAL A 81 10.47 -5.95 -6.90
N THR A 82 11.35 -4.95 -6.86
CA THR A 82 10.96 -3.59 -6.47
C THR A 82 10.40 -2.81 -7.65
N LYS A 83 9.33 -2.06 -7.40
CA LYS A 83 8.62 -1.21 -8.37
C LYS A 83 8.48 0.20 -7.79
N SER A 84 9.12 1.18 -8.42
CA SER A 84 9.18 2.58 -7.92
C SER A 84 7.80 3.22 -7.77
N ASP A 85 6.86 2.88 -8.66
CA ASP A 85 5.54 3.46 -8.69
C ASP A 85 4.59 2.94 -7.61
N PHE A 86 5.01 1.95 -6.81
CA PHE A 86 4.37 1.57 -5.55
C PHE A 86 4.92 2.34 -4.32
N SER A 87 5.83 3.31 -4.49
CA SER A 87 6.27 4.17 -3.40
C SER A 87 5.13 4.97 -2.79
N GLU A 88 5.20 5.26 -1.48
CA GLU A 88 4.15 6.03 -0.79
C GLU A 88 3.95 7.40 -1.43
N LEU A 89 2.78 7.98 -1.18
CA LEU A 89 2.41 9.34 -1.53
C LEU A 89 3.53 10.30 -1.09
N ASP A 90 4.02 11.11 -2.01
CA ASP A 90 4.95 12.18 -1.69
C ASP A 90 4.17 13.33 -1.03
N VAL A 91 4.42 13.53 0.24
CA VAL A 91 3.76 14.58 1.04
C VAL A 91 4.60 15.86 1.14
N GLY A 92 5.64 15.97 0.31
CA GLY A 92 6.47 17.15 0.18
C GLY A 92 7.01 17.67 1.52
N LYS A 93 6.90 18.96 1.77
CA LYS A 93 7.39 19.61 3.00
C LYS A 93 6.77 19.11 4.30
N TRP A 94 5.71 18.30 4.24
CA TRP A 94 5.11 17.68 5.42
C TRP A 94 5.77 16.37 5.82
N ASP A 95 6.70 15.85 5.00
CA ASP A 95 7.31 14.53 5.23
C ASP A 95 8.13 14.49 6.53
N GLY A 96 7.69 13.63 7.45
CA GLY A 96 8.29 13.45 8.77
C GLY A 96 7.71 14.33 9.86
N LEU A 97 6.76 15.22 9.57
CA LEU A 97 6.01 15.99 10.56
C LEU A 97 4.83 15.17 11.11
N SER A 98 4.45 15.40 12.36
CA SER A 98 3.17 14.91 12.87
C SER A 98 2.01 15.70 12.26
N PHE A 99 0.83 15.10 12.24
CA PHE A 99 -0.38 15.83 11.80
C PHE A 99 -0.68 17.07 12.65
N ASP A 100 -0.33 17.05 13.93
CA ASP A 100 -0.50 18.21 14.81
C ASP A 100 0.50 19.32 14.48
N GLU A 101 1.76 18.97 14.17
CA GLU A 101 2.74 19.94 13.66
C GLU A 101 2.31 20.53 12.32
N VAL A 102 1.76 19.72 11.41
CA VAL A 102 1.23 20.22 10.13
C VAL A 102 0.11 21.22 10.36
N LYS A 103 -0.87 20.89 11.23
CA LYS A 103 -1.96 21.81 11.57
C LYS A 103 -1.45 23.12 12.17
N GLN A 104 -0.44 23.04 13.02
CA GLN A 104 0.11 24.22 13.69
C GLN A 104 0.92 25.10 12.73
N ARG A 105 1.78 24.49 11.89
CA ARG A 105 2.70 25.23 10.99
C ARG A 105 2.03 25.67 9.70
N TYR A 106 1.06 24.88 9.21
CA TYR A 106 0.42 25.06 7.90
C TYR A 106 -1.12 24.97 7.98
N PRO A 107 -1.80 25.74 8.85
CA PRO A 107 -3.23 25.59 9.11
C PRO A 107 -4.09 25.75 7.85
N LYS A 108 -3.82 26.75 7.03
CA LYS A 108 -4.55 27.00 5.78
C LYS A 108 -4.39 25.86 4.78
N GLU A 109 -3.16 25.41 4.55
CA GLU A 109 -2.87 24.33 3.63
C GLU A 109 -3.48 23.00 4.11
N TYR A 110 -3.48 22.76 5.43
CA TYR A 110 -4.12 21.59 6.01
C TYR A 110 -5.63 21.57 5.74
N GLU A 111 -6.30 22.72 5.88
CA GLU A 111 -7.73 22.87 5.59
C GLU A 111 -7.99 22.72 4.08
N GLU A 112 -7.23 23.40 3.22
CA GLU A 112 -7.35 23.31 1.76
C GLU A 112 -7.19 21.87 1.28
N ARG A 113 -6.19 21.14 1.81
CA ARG A 113 -6.01 19.72 1.51
C ARG A 113 -7.20 18.89 1.98
N GLY A 114 -7.76 19.17 3.14
CA GLY A 114 -8.95 18.49 3.66
C GLY A 114 -10.15 18.65 2.73
N ASN A 115 -10.33 19.85 2.18
CA ASN A 115 -11.41 20.17 1.25
C ASN A 115 -11.19 19.65 -0.17
N ASN A 116 -9.94 19.42 -0.59
CA ASN A 116 -9.57 18.94 -1.93
C ASN A 116 -8.54 17.82 -1.87
N LEU A 117 -8.82 16.78 -1.07
CA LEU A 117 -7.88 15.69 -0.80
C LEU A 117 -7.32 15.02 -2.07
N GLU A 118 -8.13 14.92 -3.11
CA GLU A 118 -7.77 14.23 -4.34
C GLU A 118 -6.72 14.97 -5.15
N ASN A 119 -6.86 16.30 -5.29
CA ASN A 119 -6.05 17.08 -6.22
C ASN A 119 -5.07 18.05 -5.55
N TYR A 120 -5.19 18.25 -4.24
CA TYR A 120 -4.27 19.14 -3.52
C TYR A 120 -2.84 18.58 -3.54
N ILE A 121 -1.89 19.43 -3.86
CA ILE A 121 -0.47 19.12 -3.87
C ILE A 121 0.21 19.91 -2.76
N VAL A 122 0.79 19.21 -1.78
CA VAL A 122 1.70 19.82 -0.83
C VAL A 122 2.97 20.21 -1.55
N GLU A 123 3.51 21.38 -1.27
CA GLU A 123 4.74 21.88 -1.90
C GLU A 123 5.86 20.83 -1.87
N GLY A 124 6.44 20.54 -3.02
CA GLY A 124 7.46 19.50 -3.20
C GLY A 124 6.94 18.07 -3.24
N GLY A 125 5.61 17.86 -3.19
CA GLY A 125 4.98 16.54 -3.19
C GLY A 125 4.13 16.26 -4.43
N GLU A 126 3.19 15.31 -4.29
CA GLU A 126 2.23 14.92 -5.31
C GLU A 126 0.79 14.90 -4.75
N SER A 127 -0.20 14.96 -5.65
CA SER A 127 -1.60 14.75 -5.27
C SER A 127 -1.94 13.26 -5.20
N MET A 128 -3.04 12.92 -4.51
CA MET A 128 -3.53 11.54 -4.50
C MET A 128 -3.98 11.07 -5.89
N ALA A 129 -4.44 11.99 -6.77
CA ALA A 129 -4.75 11.69 -8.16
C ALA A 129 -3.49 11.31 -8.96
N MET A 130 -2.36 11.99 -8.75
CA MET A 130 -1.08 11.63 -9.37
C MET A 130 -0.58 10.28 -8.88
N CYS A 131 -0.62 10.05 -7.56
CA CYS A 131 -0.30 8.76 -6.95
C CYS A 131 -1.18 7.64 -7.52
N ARG A 132 -2.50 7.85 -7.64
CA ARG A 132 -3.43 6.89 -8.26
C ARG A 132 -3.01 6.54 -9.69
N LYS A 133 -2.69 7.54 -10.50
CA LYS A 133 -2.31 7.33 -11.90
C LYS A 133 -1.09 6.41 -12.02
N ARG A 134 0.01 6.68 -11.28
CA ARG A 134 1.21 5.85 -11.31
C ARG A 134 0.98 4.46 -10.72
N ALA A 135 0.29 4.37 -9.56
CA ALA A 135 0.06 3.10 -8.88
C ALA A 135 -0.84 2.15 -9.70
N MET A 136 -1.90 2.66 -10.35
CA MET A 136 -2.76 1.87 -11.22
C MET A 136 -2.04 1.39 -12.48
N ALA A 137 -1.22 2.24 -13.10
CA ALA A 137 -0.42 1.86 -14.26
C ALA A 137 0.57 0.73 -13.90
N GLU A 138 1.30 0.86 -12.78
CA GLU A 138 2.24 -0.16 -12.32
C GLU A 138 1.50 -1.45 -11.89
N MET A 139 0.31 -1.33 -11.30
CA MET A 139 -0.52 -2.49 -10.94
C MET A 139 -0.81 -3.35 -12.16
N TYR A 140 -1.39 -2.77 -13.21
CA TYR A 140 -1.71 -3.52 -14.43
C TYR A 140 -0.46 -4.04 -15.14
N LYS A 141 0.62 -3.26 -15.16
CA LYS A 141 1.90 -3.70 -15.70
C LYS A 141 2.43 -4.93 -14.95
N THR A 142 2.47 -4.87 -13.61
CA THR A 142 2.92 -5.99 -12.76
C THR A 142 2.06 -7.23 -12.95
N ILE A 143 0.74 -7.08 -13.04
CA ILE A 143 -0.18 -8.20 -13.29
C ILE A 143 0.08 -8.84 -14.66
N ASN A 144 0.31 -8.03 -15.70
CA ASN A 144 0.56 -8.52 -17.05
C ASN A 144 1.93 -9.18 -17.20
N GLU A 145 2.93 -8.75 -16.43
CA GLU A 145 4.29 -9.31 -16.41
C GLU A 145 4.40 -10.56 -15.51
N SER A 146 3.36 -10.92 -14.76
CA SER A 146 3.35 -12.03 -13.81
C SER A 146 2.33 -13.11 -14.16
N ALA A 147 2.46 -14.28 -13.54
CA ALA A 147 1.50 -15.37 -13.60
C ALA A 147 1.00 -15.73 -12.20
N GLY A 148 -0.14 -16.46 -12.10
CA GLY A 148 -0.68 -16.92 -10.83
C GLY A 148 -0.98 -15.81 -9.82
N ASP A 149 -1.06 -16.19 -8.56
CA ASP A 149 -1.31 -15.26 -7.46
C ASP A 149 -0.04 -14.49 -7.07
N ILE A 150 -0.18 -13.20 -6.78
CA ILE A 150 0.97 -12.34 -6.42
C ILE A 150 0.71 -11.52 -5.17
N VAL A 151 1.79 -11.19 -4.48
CA VAL A 151 1.80 -10.28 -3.33
C VAL A 151 2.47 -8.96 -3.74
N ILE A 152 1.85 -7.84 -3.41
CA ILE A 152 2.39 -6.49 -3.63
C ILE A 152 2.42 -5.78 -2.28
N VAL A 153 3.61 -5.50 -1.78
CA VAL A 153 3.78 -4.76 -0.52
C VAL A 153 3.96 -3.28 -0.81
N ALA A 154 3.00 -2.50 -0.35
CA ALA A 154 2.95 -1.06 -0.57
C ALA A 154 2.57 -0.29 0.71
N HIS A 155 1.90 0.84 0.58
CA HIS A 155 1.64 1.81 1.62
C HIS A 155 0.15 2.18 1.68
N ALA A 156 -0.28 2.79 2.78
CA ALA A 156 -1.68 3.13 2.98
C ALA A 156 -2.23 4.11 1.94
N GLY A 157 -1.47 5.14 1.58
CA GLY A 157 -1.86 6.11 0.55
C GLY A 157 -2.03 5.44 -0.82
N VAL A 158 -1.03 4.65 -1.23
CA VAL A 158 -1.06 3.88 -2.49
C VAL A 158 -2.25 2.93 -2.52
N ILE A 159 -2.46 2.13 -1.49
CA ILE A 159 -3.58 1.17 -1.43
C ILE A 159 -4.92 1.91 -1.50
N ARG A 160 -5.08 3.03 -0.79
CA ARG A 160 -6.30 3.86 -0.86
C ARG A 160 -6.55 4.41 -2.25
N THR A 161 -5.50 4.87 -2.95
CA THR A 161 -5.67 5.39 -4.32
C THR A 161 -6.09 4.29 -5.31
N ILE A 162 -5.55 3.08 -5.18
CA ILE A 162 -5.96 1.92 -5.96
C ILE A 162 -7.42 1.56 -5.66
N LEU A 163 -7.80 1.44 -4.38
CA LEU A 163 -9.16 1.12 -3.97
C LEU A 163 -10.18 2.17 -4.42
N SER A 164 -9.84 3.48 -4.35
CA SER A 164 -10.68 4.56 -4.89
C SER A 164 -11.00 4.32 -6.36
N SER A 165 -10.00 3.96 -7.16
CA SER A 165 -10.17 3.66 -8.58
C SER A 165 -11.05 2.44 -8.82
N LEU A 166 -10.77 1.33 -8.12
CA LEU A 166 -11.47 0.05 -8.34
C LEU A 166 -12.91 0.06 -7.85
N LEU A 167 -13.20 0.81 -6.79
CA LEU A 167 -14.55 0.94 -6.22
C LEU A 167 -15.37 2.07 -6.85
N GLY A 168 -14.75 2.95 -7.65
CA GLY A 168 -15.42 4.13 -8.20
C GLY A 168 -15.89 5.12 -7.12
N ILE A 169 -15.17 5.24 -6.01
CA ILE A 169 -15.52 6.11 -4.88
C ILE A 169 -14.52 7.26 -4.73
N SER A 170 -14.99 8.37 -4.13
CA SER A 170 -14.10 9.50 -3.81
C SER A 170 -13.01 9.08 -2.83
N MET A 171 -11.88 9.79 -2.86
CA MET A 171 -10.73 9.53 -2.01
C MET A 171 -11.09 9.58 -0.52
N ASN A 172 -11.94 10.52 -0.11
CA ASN A 172 -12.42 10.62 1.29
C ASN A 172 -13.13 9.35 1.76
N LYS A 173 -13.93 8.71 0.91
CA LYS A 173 -14.64 7.48 1.26
C LYS A 173 -13.72 6.29 1.51
N THR A 174 -12.49 6.32 0.99
CA THR A 174 -11.52 5.24 1.23
C THR A 174 -11.05 5.17 2.68
N PHE A 175 -11.20 6.24 3.46
CA PHE A 175 -10.86 6.25 4.89
C PHE A 175 -11.86 5.47 5.76
N ASN A 176 -13.01 5.09 5.23
CA ASN A 176 -13.95 4.18 5.89
C ASN A 176 -13.39 2.74 5.96
N TYR A 177 -12.39 2.41 5.14
CA TYR A 177 -11.70 1.13 5.19
C TYR A 177 -10.47 1.22 6.08
N LYS A 178 -10.32 0.26 7.00
CA LYS A 178 -9.12 0.13 7.81
C LYS A 178 -8.01 -0.47 6.95
N ILE A 179 -6.92 0.27 6.78
CA ILE A 179 -5.69 -0.20 6.13
C ILE A 179 -4.59 -0.12 7.18
N ASP A 180 -4.64 -1.04 8.13
CA ASP A 180 -3.68 -1.12 9.25
C ASP A 180 -2.32 -1.68 8.79
N TYR A 181 -1.26 -1.50 9.58
CA TYR A 181 0.05 -2.10 9.30
C TYR A 181 -0.07 -3.62 9.17
N GLY A 182 0.47 -4.18 8.09
CA GLY A 182 0.38 -5.60 7.79
C GLY A 182 -1.00 -6.09 7.37
N SER A 183 -1.98 -5.19 7.15
CA SER A 183 -3.27 -5.59 6.61
C SER A 183 -3.17 -5.98 5.14
N ILE A 184 -4.06 -6.87 4.71
CA ILE A 184 -4.12 -7.42 3.36
C ILE A 184 -5.43 -6.97 2.70
N SER A 185 -5.36 -6.43 1.50
CA SER A 185 -6.53 -6.27 0.64
C SER A 185 -6.40 -7.25 -0.53
N ILE A 186 -7.42 -8.07 -0.74
CA ILE A 186 -7.43 -9.13 -1.75
C ILE A 186 -8.24 -8.63 -2.94
N LEU A 187 -7.63 -8.69 -4.11
CA LEU A 187 -8.28 -8.36 -5.37
C LEU A 187 -8.36 -9.61 -6.24
N ASN A 188 -9.49 -9.82 -6.88
CA ASN A 188 -9.66 -10.85 -7.89
C ASN A 188 -9.37 -10.25 -9.27
N TYR A 189 -8.55 -10.94 -10.06
CA TYR A 189 -8.25 -10.57 -11.43
C TYR A 189 -8.75 -11.67 -12.36
N ASP A 190 -9.73 -11.33 -13.18
CA ASP A 190 -10.38 -12.22 -14.11
C ASP A 190 -10.75 -11.46 -15.40
N GLU A 191 -10.54 -12.08 -16.57
CA GLU A 191 -10.84 -11.50 -17.88
C GLU A 191 -10.36 -10.05 -18.05
N LYS A 192 -9.18 -9.71 -17.52
CA LYS A 192 -8.59 -8.37 -17.47
C LYS A 192 -9.33 -7.36 -16.57
N ILE A 193 -10.25 -7.82 -15.76
CA ILE A 193 -10.98 -7.00 -14.80
C ILE A 193 -10.42 -7.27 -13.39
N LEU A 194 -10.03 -6.20 -12.72
CA LEU A 194 -9.55 -6.23 -11.35
C LEU A 194 -10.67 -5.73 -10.41
N LYS A 195 -11.08 -6.54 -9.45
CA LYS A 195 -12.15 -6.21 -8.50
C LYS A 195 -11.72 -6.48 -7.06
N PRO A 196 -11.98 -5.57 -6.12
CA PRO A 196 -11.80 -5.86 -4.69
C PRO A 196 -12.69 -7.04 -4.25
N HIS A 197 -12.09 -7.99 -3.53
CA HIS A 197 -12.76 -9.13 -2.91
C HIS A 197 -12.87 -8.94 -1.41
N GLU A 198 -11.77 -8.57 -0.76
CA GLU A 198 -11.70 -8.27 0.66
C GLU A 198 -10.77 -7.08 0.88
N ILE A 199 -11.09 -6.20 1.83
CA ILE A 199 -10.33 -4.96 2.05
C ILE A 199 -9.91 -4.86 3.51
N GLY A 200 -8.59 -4.70 3.74
CA GLY A 200 -8.05 -4.41 5.06
C GLY A 200 -8.14 -5.58 6.04
N LEU A 201 -8.10 -6.82 5.55
CA LEU A 201 -8.06 -8.02 6.39
C LEU A 201 -6.89 -7.90 7.38
N SER A 202 -7.19 -7.90 8.67
CA SER A 202 -6.19 -7.95 9.73
C SER A 202 -5.99 -9.39 10.18
N ILE A 203 -4.78 -9.91 9.98
CA ILE A 203 -4.38 -11.23 10.44
C ILE A 203 -3.49 -11.16 11.69
N LEU A 204 -3.17 -9.94 12.11
CA LEU A 204 -2.28 -9.69 13.25
C LEU A 204 -3.07 -9.76 14.55
N LYS A 205 -2.54 -10.53 15.51
CA LYS A 205 -3.07 -10.63 16.87
C LYS A 205 -2.40 -9.64 17.81
#